data_8dd67af0b1020a3b96991a4c7365aab3
#
_entry.id   8dd67af0b1020a3b96991a4c7365aab3
#
_cell.length_a   1.000
_cell.length_b   1.000
_cell.length_c   1.000
_cell.angle_alpha   90.00
_cell.angle_beta   90.00
_cell.angle_gamma   90.00
#
_symmetry.space_group_name_H-M   'P 1'
#
loop_
_entity.id
_entity.type
_entity.pdbx_description
1 polymer ?
#
loop_
_entity_poly.entity_id
_entity_poly.type
_entity_poly.pdbx_seq_one_letter_code
_entity_poly.pdbx_strand_id
1 'polypeptide(L)'
;MKKNKLDIQPLLNTSLGRFYLAALLATFNMLDTNAQNLNVAPRLVVNITIDQLRTDYLEHFAPLYKQDGFRRLLSEGRVYEAVEYPFSPVDRASAITCIATGTTPHYNKIIAQQWLNRKTLRPEYCVYDKHDIVSPKNIATSTVSDELKVSTNGRALVFGLAQSQDAAILSAGHAADGAFWIDDRTSAWTTSTYYPSTANSWIRAYNAVNNRGRKDLLNDIVSDAALNCITDNALGRDDITDYLAVTLSARLGNTMGQRQEMEHVYISLDATLGSFISGVEQKVGKDNVMFVITATGDTDEPETDYKKYKIPTGTFYINRTAQLLNMYLSAVYGSGAWVESYFKNQIFLNHKLIEDNKISYSEIILRSKDLLKMTAGVADVKTSPYDTEITGDLWIEATPGWSIFNEDTNTSYQVRTVFVPFPVIFLGSNIKAEHIDIPITTERIAPTIAKSIHIRAPNACSAKPLF
;
A
#
# COMPACT_ATOMS: atom_id res chain seq x y z
N MET A 1 0.33 45.40 -59.95
CA MET A 1 1.25 45.12 -58.81
C MET A 1 2.25 44.04 -59.23
N LYS A 2 3.51 44.43 -59.50
CA LYS A 2 4.57 43.48 -59.87
C LYS A 2 5.13 42.84 -58.61
N LYS A 3 5.06 41.51 -58.49
CA LYS A 3 5.74 40.75 -57.48
C LYS A 3 7.24 40.69 -57.81
N ASN A 4 8.08 41.43 -57.07
CA ASN A 4 9.52 41.22 -57.10
C ASN A 4 9.86 39.86 -56.50
N LYS A 5 10.26 38.90 -57.36
CA LYS A 5 10.98 37.72 -56.90
C LYS A 5 12.42 38.14 -56.56
N LEU A 6 12.79 38.02 -55.31
CA LEU A 6 14.21 38.10 -54.91
C LEU A 6 14.93 36.91 -55.53
N ASP A 7 15.85 37.22 -56.46
CA ASP A 7 16.70 36.21 -57.09
C ASP A 7 17.93 36.00 -56.17
N ILE A 8 17.95 34.90 -55.45
CA ILE A 8 19.00 34.58 -54.46
C ILE A 8 20.18 33.80 -55.09
N GLN A 9 20.12 33.50 -56.40
CA GLN A 9 21.19 32.75 -57.09
C GLN A 9 22.56 33.43 -57.13
N PRO A 10 22.70 34.76 -57.25
CA PRO A 10 24.03 35.37 -57.26
C PRO A 10 24.75 35.32 -55.88
N LEU A 11 24.00 35.25 -54.78
CA LEU A 11 24.60 35.22 -53.43
C LEU A 11 25.20 33.86 -53.06
N LEU A 12 24.72 32.79 -53.68
CA LEU A 12 25.19 31.42 -53.42
C LEU A 12 26.49 31.03 -54.12
N ASN A 13 26.95 31.85 -55.10
CA ASN A 13 28.14 31.55 -55.88
C ASN A 13 29.41 32.23 -55.38
N THR A 14 29.35 33.06 -54.35
CA THR A 14 30.53 33.62 -53.69
C THR A 14 31.02 32.76 -52.55
N SER A 15 32.32 32.73 -52.32
CA SER A 15 32.91 31.99 -51.19
C SER A 15 32.31 32.41 -49.82
N LEU A 16 31.94 33.69 -49.71
CA LEU A 16 31.26 34.23 -48.53
C LEU A 16 29.82 33.67 -48.38
N GLY A 17 29.05 33.57 -49.48
CA GLY A 17 27.68 33.03 -49.47
C GLY A 17 27.63 31.55 -49.05
N ARG A 18 28.62 30.75 -49.50
CA ARG A 18 28.78 29.36 -49.08
C ARG A 18 29.17 29.23 -47.60
N PHE A 19 29.95 30.17 -47.06
CA PHE A 19 30.31 30.21 -45.64
C PHE A 19 29.09 30.56 -44.77
N TYR A 20 28.26 31.52 -45.19
CA TYR A 20 27.02 31.86 -44.48
C TYR A 20 25.98 30.72 -44.53
N LEU A 21 25.86 30.03 -45.66
CA LEU A 21 24.96 28.90 -45.79
C LEU A 21 25.43 27.71 -44.92
N ALA A 22 26.74 27.44 -44.87
CA ALA A 22 27.33 26.43 -44.00
C ALA A 22 27.21 26.79 -42.52
N ALA A 23 27.34 28.06 -42.15
CA ALA A 23 27.12 28.56 -40.79
C ALA A 23 25.66 28.49 -40.40
N LEU A 24 24.69 28.78 -41.28
CA LEU A 24 23.26 28.64 -41.04
C LEU A 24 22.86 27.17 -40.88
N LEU A 25 23.39 26.25 -41.70
CA LEU A 25 23.18 24.83 -41.57
C LEU A 25 23.82 24.25 -40.32
N ALA A 26 24.96 24.75 -39.87
CA ALA A 26 25.60 24.37 -38.62
C ALA A 26 24.80 24.86 -37.39
N THR A 27 24.23 26.06 -37.43
CA THR A 27 23.35 26.56 -36.36
C THR A 27 22.01 25.84 -36.33
N PHE A 28 21.45 25.38 -37.45
CA PHE A 28 20.26 24.53 -37.47
C PHE A 28 20.53 23.14 -36.86
N ASN A 29 21.72 22.56 -37.09
CA ASN A 29 22.10 21.29 -36.46
C ASN A 29 22.45 21.41 -34.96
N MET A 30 22.74 22.64 -34.46
CA MET A 30 22.93 22.87 -33.02
C MET A 30 21.62 23.15 -32.26
N LEU A 31 20.52 23.43 -32.96
CA LEU A 31 19.21 23.65 -32.35
C LEU A 31 18.44 22.34 -32.11
N ASP A 32 18.84 21.23 -32.73
CA ASP A 32 18.21 19.93 -32.57
C ASP A 32 18.71 19.09 -31.35
N THR A 33 19.70 19.61 -30.58
CA THR A 33 20.22 18.85 -29.42
C THR A 33 19.55 19.17 -28.09
N ASN A 34 18.53 20.02 -28.07
CA ASN A 34 17.59 20.17 -26.99
C ASN A 34 16.22 19.60 -27.37
N ALA A 35 16.16 18.42 -27.98
CA ALA A 35 14.99 17.58 -27.84
C ALA A 35 14.83 17.37 -26.33
N GLN A 36 13.96 18.13 -25.69
CA GLN A 36 13.46 17.76 -24.38
C GLN A 36 13.14 16.28 -24.50
N ASN A 37 13.81 15.44 -23.74
CA ASN A 37 13.38 14.06 -23.56
C ASN A 37 11.93 14.17 -23.13
N LEU A 38 11.01 14.04 -24.07
CA LEU A 38 9.60 13.89 -23.77
C LEU A 38 9.56 12.66 -22.90
N ASN A 39 9.26 12.88 -21.63
CA ASN A 39 9.19 11.82 -20.65
C ASN A 39 8.02 10.93 -21.06
N VAL A 40 8.30 9.91 -21.87
CA VAL A 40 7.29 9.01 -22.42
C VAL A 40 6.76 8.21 -21.24
N ALA A 41 5.42 8.22 -21.06
CA ALA A 41 4.78 7.43 -20.02
C ALA A 41 5.07 5.93 -20.24
N PRO A 42 5.32 5.16 -19.19
CA PRO A 42 5.46 3.71 -19.29
C PRO A 42 4.14 3.10 -19.82
N ARG A 43 4.24 2.03 -20.59
CA ARG A 43 3.07 1.26 -21.04
C ARG A 43 2.46 0.41 -19.94
N LEU A 44 3.27 0.04 -18.94
CA LEU A 44 2.82 -0.72 -17.78
C LEU A 44 3.44 -0.15 -16.50
N VAL A 45 2.61 0.12 -15.51
CA VAL A 45 3.05 0.33 -14.13
C VAL A 45 2.82 -0.95 -13.34
N VAL A 46 3.88 -1.49 -12.74
CA VAL A 46 3.82 -2.62 -11.82
C VAL A 46 4.10 -2.12 -10.41
N ASN A 47 3.05 -2.03 -9.59
CA ASN A 47 3.15 -1.61 -8.20
C ASN A 47 3.25 -2.84 -7.29
N ILE A 48 4.42 -3.09 -6.73
CA ILE A 48 4.72 -4.25 -5.88
C ILE A 48 4.75 -3.78 -4.43
N THR A 49 3.76 -4.21 -3.64
CA THR A 49 3.78 -4.01 -2.19
C THR A 49 4.22 -5.31 -1.53
N ILE A 50 5.24 -5.25 -0.68
CA ILE A 50 5.74 -6.42 0.04
C ILE A 50 5.31 -6.32 1.50
N ASP A 51 4.34 -7.14 1.89
CA ASP A 51 3.86 -7.18 3.26
C ASP A 51 4.98 -7.63 4.21
N GLN A 52 5.18 -6.86 5.29
CA GLN A 52 6.19 -7.09 6.33
C GLN A 52 7.67 -7.06 5.88
N LEU A 53 8.01 -6.45 4.73
CA LEU A 53 9.39 -6.22 4.33
C LEU A 53 10.04 -5.19 5.27
N ARG A 54 11.28 -5.46 5.67
CA ARG A 54 12.08 -4.61 6.57
C ARG A 54 13.45 -4.31 5.96
N THR A 55 13.88 -3.06 6.07
CA THR A 55 15.19 -2.61 5.56
C THR A 55 16.34 -3.27 6.31
N ASP A 56 16.25 -3.44 7.64
CA ASP A 56 17.30 -4.07 8.44
C ASP A 56 17.58 -5.51 8.01
N TYR A 57 16.57 -6.27 7.55
CA TYR A 57 16.78 -7.60 7.00
C TYR A 57 17.27 -7.57 5.55
N LEU A 58 16.83 -6.59 4.76
CA LEU A 58 17.39 -6.39 3.42
C LEU A 58 18.90 -6.19 3.47
N GLU A 59 19.37 -5.36 4.39
CA GLU A 59 20.79 -5.09 4.60
C GLU A 59 21.51 -6.32 5.17
N HIS A 60 20.93 -7.00 6.16
CA HIS A 60 21.52 -8.15 6.82
C HIS A 60 21.79 -9.30 5.86
N PHE A 61 20.86 -9.58 4.95
CA PHE A 61 20.97 -10.68 3.98
C PHE A 61 21.54 -10.25 2.62
N ALA A 62 21.92 -8.98 2.43
CA ALA A 62 22.46 -8.46 1.17
C ALA A 62 23.61 -9.29 0.57
N PRO A 63 24.54 -9.89 1.34
CA PRO A 63 25.59 -10.75 0.79
C PRO A 63 25.05 -11.99 0.06
N LEU A 64 23.86 -12.47 0.40
CA LEU A 64 23.27 -13.71 -0.10
C LEU A 64 22.39 -13.51 -1.35
N TYR A 65 22.03 -12.27 -1.68
CA TYR A 65 21.16 -11.97 -2.80
C TYR A 65 21.83 -12.19 -4.16
N LYS A 66 21.01 -12.58 -5.15
CA LYS A 66 21.40 -12.68 -6.54
C LYS A 66 21.53 -11.29 -7.18
N GLN A 67 22.03 -11.26 -8.43
CA GLN A 67 22.27 -9.98 -9.11
C GLN A 67 20.99 -9.31 -9.65
N ASP A 68 19.95 -10.11 -9.90
CA ASP A 68 18.71 -9.73 -10.61
C ASP A 68 17.54 -9.35 -9.70
N GLY A 69 17.65 -9.64 -8.38
CA GLY A 69 16.65 -9.32 -7.36
C GLY A 69 16.90 -7.99 -6.65
N PHE A 70 17.00 -8.02 -5.32
CA PHE A 70 17.20 -6.82 -4.51
C PHE A 70 18.46 -6.05 -4.85
N ARG A 71 19.56 -6.74 -5.21
CA ARG A 71 20.78 -6.02 -5.63
C ARG A 71 20.54 -5.14 -6.84
N ARG A 72 19.81 -5.63 -7.84
CA ARG A 72 19.45 -4.85 -9.00
C ARG A 72 18.56 -3.67 -8.64
N LEU A 73 17.51 -3.92 -7.85
CA LEU A 73 16.59 -2.89 -7.37
C LEU A 73 17.31 -1.75 -6.67
N LEU A 74 18.24 -2.08 -5.78
CA LEU A 74 19.03 -1.09 -5.04
C LEU A 74 20.07 -0.37 -5.92
N SER A 75 20.67 -1.02 -6.92
CA SER A 75 21.72 -0.42 -7.73
C SER A 75 21.21 0.34 -8.96
N GLU A 76 20.11 -0.12 -9.59
CA GLU A 76 19.55 0.51 -10.80
C GLU A 76 18.33 1.42 -10.48
N GLY A 77 17.72 1.27 -9.30
CA GLY A 77 16.54 2.00 -8.89
C GLY A 77 16.83 3.37 -8.27
N ARG A 78 15.77 4.19 -8.20
CA ARG A 78 15.72 5.37 -7.34
C ARG A 78 15.16 4.95 -5.99
N VAL A 79 16.03 4.92 -4.98
CA VAL A 79 15.79 4.33 -3.67
C VAL A 79 15.61 5.43 -2.63
N TYR A 80 14.48 5.41 -1.93
CA TYR A 80 14.22 6.21 -0.73
C TYR A 80 14.30 5.27 0.48
N GLU A 81 15.24 5.52 1.37
CA GLU A 81 15.55 4.62 2.49
C GLU A 81 14.79 5.01 3.77
N ALA A 82 14.57 6.31 3.99
CA ALA A 82 13.85 6.83 5.14
C ALA A 82 12.37 7.07 4.82
N VAL A 83 11.57 6.01 4.89
CA VAL A 83 10.14 6.04 4.56
C VAL A 83 9.29 5.75 5.78
N GLU A 84 8.23 6.52 5.97
CA GLU A 84 7.28 6.32 7.06
C GLU A 84 5.83 6.47 6.60
N TYR A 85 4.91 5.89 7.35
CA TYR A 85 3.48 6.19 7.24
C TYR A 85 3.16 7.40 8.13
N PRO A 86 2.41 8.40 7.64
CA PRO A 86 2.06 9.59 8.41
C PRO A 86 0.91 9.35 9.41
N PHE A 87 0.66 8.10 9.79
CA PHE A 87 -0.36 7.68 10.74
C PHE A 87 0.04 6.42 11.50
N SER A 88 -0.58 6.22 12.65
CA SER A 88 -0.38 5.04 13.50
C SER A 88 -1.71 4.71 14.23
N PRO A 89 -2.03 3.44 14.47
CA PRO A 89 -1.29 2.25 14.04
C PRO A 89 -1.39 1.99 12.54
N VAL A 90 -0.41 1.28 12.00
CA VAL A 90 -0.38 0.83 10.61
C VAL A 90 -0.65 -0.68 10.57
N ASP A 91 -1.47 -1.12 9.64
CA ASP A 91 -1.59 -2.52 9.26
C ASP A 91 -1.63 -2.65 7.73
N ARG A 92 -1.63 -3.87 7.21
CA ARG A 92 -1.60 -4.13 5.77
C ARG A 92 -2.69 -3.37 5.00
N ALA A 93 -3.92 -3.34 5.49
CA ALA A 93 -5.04 -2.72 4.77
C ALA A 93 -4.90 -1.19 4.70
N SER A 94 -4.60 -0.55 5.83
CA SER A 94 -4.38 0.90 5.90
C SER A 94 -3.15 1.32 5.09
N ALA A 95 -2.08 0.51 5.12
CA ALA A 95 -0.87 0.74 4.35
C ALA A 95 -1.12 0.69 2.84
N ILE A 96 -1.69 -0.40 2.34
CA ILE A 96 -1.98 -0.58 0.90
C ILE A 96 -2.91 0.52 0.40
N THR A 97 -3.94 0.88 1.18
CA THR A 97 -4.84 1.96 0.78
C THR A 97 -4.15 3.32 0.75
N CYS A 98 -3.25 3.60 1.69
CA CYS A 98 -2.43 4.82 1.65
C CYS A 98 -1.54 4.87 0.39
N ILE A 99 -0.89 3.77 0.03
CA ILE A 99 -0.08 3.67 -1.20
C ILE A 99 -0.95 3.92 -2.44
N ALA A 100 -2.14 3.32 -2.50
CA ALA A 100 -3.03 3.42 -3.67
C ALA A 100 -3.68 4.80 -3.82
N THR A 101 -4.01 5.48 -2.71
CA THR A 101 -4.77 6.73 -2.71
C THR A 101 -3.91 7.98 -2.49
N GLY A 102 -2.70 7.84 -1.94
CA GLY A 102 -1.87 8.98 -1.50
C GLY A 102 -2.49 9.75 -0.33
N THR A 103 -3.32 9.10 0.50
CA THR A 103 -4.01 9.72 1.64
C THR A 103 -3.99 8.85 2.88
N THR A 104 -4.12 9.50 4.04
CA THR A 104 -4.25 8.80 5.32
C THR A 104 -5.65 8.19 5.53
N PRO A 105 -5.82 7.27 6.49
CA PRO A 105 -7.13 6.72 6.88
C PRO A 105 -8.18 7.77 7.27
N HIS A 106 -7.76 8.97 7.66
CA HIS A 106 -8.68 10.08 7.91
C HIS A 106 -9.54 10.40 6.67
N TYR A 107 -8.93 10.36 5.48
CA TYR A 107 -9.62 10.66 4.22
C TYR A 107 -10.14 9.40 3.53
N ASN A 108 -9.31 8.35 3.40
CA ASN A 108 -9.68 7.14 2.66
C ASN A 108 -10.56 6.17 3.46
N LYS A 109 -10.71 6.35 4.78
CA LYS A 109 -11.56 5.59 5.71
C LYS A 109 -11.16 4.14 5.97
N ILE A 110 -10.08 3.64 5.39
CA ILE A 110 -9.57 2.30 5.70
C ILE A 110 -8.58 2.41 6.85
N ILE A 111 -9.07 2.22 8.07
CA ILE A 111 -8.28 2.38 9.30
C ILE A 111 -7.50 1.13 9.70
N ALA A 112 -7.97 -0.04 9.30
CA ALA A 112 -7.39 -1.35 9.58
C ALA A 112 -8.06 -2.43 8.74
N GLN A 113 -7.57 -3.68 8.79
CA GLN A 113 -8.23 -4.83 8.15
C GLN A 113 -9.63 -5.07 8.69
N GLN A 114 -9.86 -4.81 9.98
CA GLN A 114 -11.15 -4.94 10.65
C GLN A 114 -11.33 -3.84 11.68
N TRP A 115 -12.54 -3.30 11.74
CA TRP A 115 -13.00 -2.37 12.77
C TRP A 115 -14.34 -2.79 13.31
N LEU A 116 -14.77 -2.24 14.44
CA LEU A 116 -16.10 -2.43 14.97
C LEU A 116 -17.05 -1.44 14.29
N ASN A 117 -18.06 -1.96 13.60
CA ASN A 117 -19.15 -1.13 13.12
C ASN A 117 -20.02 -0.68 14.30
N ARG A 118 -20.06 0.61 14.60
CA ARG A 118 -20.74 1.18 15.76
C ARG A 118 -22.27 0.94 15.73
N LYS A 119 -22.87 0.87 14.54
CA LYS A 119 -24.33 0.66 14.40
C LYS A 119 -24.75 -0.78 14.72
N THR A 120 -23.90 -1.72 14.39
CA THR A 120 -24.20 -3.16 14.56
C THR A 120 -23.49 -3.78 15.76
N LEU A 121 -22.49 -3.09 16.31
CA LEU A 121 -21.55 -3.55 17.34
C LEU A 121 -20.87 -4.89 16.97
N ARG A 122 -20.63 -5.08 15.68
CA ARG A 122 -19.97 -6.28 15.15
C ARG A 122 -18.70 -5.90 14.39
N PRO A 123 -17.68 -6.76 14.44
CA PRO A 123 -16.51 -6.61 13.59
C PRO A 123 -16.91 -6.64 12.12
N GLU A 124 -16.40 -5.67 11.38
CA GLU A 124 -16.57 -5.55 9.93
C GLU A 124 -15.19 -5.57 9.25
N TYR A 125 -15.08 -6.33 8.18
CA TYR A 125 -13.86 -6.44 7.40
C TYR A 125 -13.75 -5.29 6.40
N CYS A 126 -12.56 -4.76 6.19
CA CYS A 126 -12.34 -3.53 5.43
C CYS A 126 -12.87 -3.55 3.99
N VAL A 127 -12.97 -4.72 3.38
CA VAL A 127 -13.53 -4.92 2.03
C VAL A 127 -14.91 -5.57 2.04
N TYR A 128 -15.57 -5.68 3.19
CA TYR A 128 -16.90 -6.26 3.26
C TYR A 128 -17.92 -5.46 2.44
N ASP A 129 -18.73 -6.16 1.66
CA ASP A 129 -19.83 -5.61 0.88
C ASP A 129 -21.08 -6.47 1.04
N LYS A 130 -22.21 -5.81 1.32
CA LYS A 130 -23.49 -6.50 1.47
C LYS A 130 -23.99 -7.12 0.16
N HIS A 131 -23.66 -6.53 -1.00
CA HIS A 131 -24.11 -6.98 -2.31
C HIS A 131 -23.14 -7.98 -2.95
N ASP A 132 -21.88 -7.65 -2.95
CA ASP A 132 -20.82 -8.39 -3.65
C ASP A 132 -19.97 -9.25 -2.71
N ILE A 133 -20.38 -9.36 -1.42
CA ILE A 133 -19.65 -10.01 -0.33
C ILE A 133 -18.38 -9.22 0.00
N VAL A 134 -17.55 -8.91 -0.99
CA VAL A 134 -16.35 -8.06 -0.86
C VAL A 134 -16.19 -7.12 -2.07
N SER A 135 -15.81 -5.88 -1.81
CA SER A 135 -15.56 -4.86 -2.82
C SER A 135 -14.69 -3.71 -2.27
N PRO A 136 -14.16 -2.79 -3.10
CA PRO A 136 -13.42 -1.62 -2.66
C PRO A 136 -14.28 -0.47 -2.12
N LYS A 137 -15.59 -0.61 -2.01
CA LYS A 137 -16.54 0.49 -1.72
C LYS A 137 -16.28 1.25 -0.42
N ASN A 138 -15.59 0.62 0.55
CA ASN A 138 -15.25 1.28 1.81
C ASN A 138 -14.09 2.27 1.67
N ILE A 139 -13.37 2.28 0.55
CA ILE A 139 -12.40 3.33 0.24
C ILE A 139 -13.19 4.59 -0.14
N ALA A 140 -13.05 5.66 0.65
CA ALA A 140 -13.83 6.89 0.45
C ALA A 140 -13.23 7.85 -0.60
N THR A 141 -12.06 7.54 -1.16
CA THR A 141 -11.33 8.38 -2.12
C THR A 141 -10.96 7.59 -3.36
N SER A 142 -10.67 8.27 -4.48
CA SER A 142 -10.14 7.57 -5.65
C SER A 142 -8.72 7.03 -5.39
N THR A 143 -8.38 5.96 -6.07
CA THR A 143 -7.02 5.42 -6.16
C THR A 143 -6.31 5.96 -7.40
N VAL A 144 -5.00 5.77 -7.50
CA VAL A 144 -4.25 6.12 -8.72
C VAL A 144 -4.72 5.33 -9.94
N SER A 145 -5.16 4.09 -9.75
CA SER A 145 -5.73 3.24 -10.79
C SER A 145 -7.12 3.71 -11.24
N ASP A 146 -7.95 4.23 -10.32
CA ASP A 146 -9.23 4.85 -10.66
C ASP A 146 -9.03 6.10 -11.54
N GLU A 147 -8.05 6.95 -11.18
CA GLU A 147 -7.72 8.13 -11.96
C GLU A 147 -7.15 7.77 -13.34
N LEU A 148 -6.41 6.68 -13.45
CA LEU A 148 -5.94 6.15 -14.72
C LEU A 148 -7.11 5.70 -15.60
N LYS A 149 -8.08 5.00 -15.04
CA LYS A 149 -9.31 4.62 -15.76
C LYS A 149 -10.09 5.84 -16.25
N VAL A 150 -10.23 6.86 -15.41
CA VAL A 150 -10.90 8.12 -15.78
C VAL A 150 -10.15 8.82 -16.92
N SER A 151 -8.83 8.97 -16.80
CA SER A 151 -8.00 9.70 -17.79
C SER A 151 -7.97 9.01 -19.16
N THR A 152 -8.11 7.69 -19.19
CA THR A 152 -8.11 6.88 -20.41
C THR A 152 -9.50 6.56 -20.95
N ASN A 153 -10.57 7.13 -20.37
CA ASN A 153 -11.97 6.80 -20.67
C ASN A 153 -12.25 5.29 -20.59
N GLY A 154 -11.70 4.64 -19.55
CA GLY A 154 -11.88 3.22 -19.27
C GLY A 154 -11.05 2.26 -20.13
N ARG A 155 -10.15 2.75 -21.00
CA ARG A 155 -9.36 1.91 -21.90
C ARG A 155 -8.18 1.24 -21.22
N ALA A 156 -7.55 1.88 -20.24
CA ALA A 156 -6.48 1.27 -19.47
C ALA A 156 -6.97 -0.01 -18.78
N LEU A 157 -6.15 -1.02 -18.73
CA LEU A 157 -6.41 -2.26 -18.00
C LEU A 157 -5.79 -2.17 -16.60
N VAL A 158 -6.57 -2.55 -15.58
CA VAL A 158 -6.19 -2.45 -14.18
C VAL A 158 -6.49 -3.75 -13.47
N PHE A 159 -5.44 -4.37 -12.89
CA PHE A 159 -5.57 -5.62 -12.14
C PHE A 159 -4.83 -5.55 -10.80
N GLY A 160 -5.39 -6.26 -9.80
CA GLY A 160 -4.75 -6.48 -8.50
C GLY A 160 -4.61 -7.97 -8.21
N LEU A 161 -3.41 -8.43 -7.85
CA LEU A 161 -3.15 -9.82 -7.47
C LEU A 161 -2.44 -9.87 -6.12
N ALA A 162 -2.96 -10.70 -5.22
CA ALA A 162 -2.38 -10.89 -3.90
C ALA A 162 -2.73 -12.27 -3.34
N GLN A 163 -2.04 -12.68 -2.29
CA GLN A 163 -2.45 -13.84 -1.51
C GLN A 163 -3.79 -13.60 -0.82
N SER A 164 -3.98 -12.40 -0.23
CA SER A 164 -5.18 -12.04 0.55
C SER A 164 -6.14 -11.14 -0.22
N GLN A 165 -7.43 -11.28 0.06
CA GLN A 165 -8.49 -10.54 -0.61
C GLN A 165 -8.44 -9.03 -0.37
N ASP A 166 -8.14 -8.59 0.86
CA ASP A 166 -8.00 -7.17 1.18
C ASP A 166 -6.87 -6.51 0.38
N ALA A 167 -5.70 -7.17 0.29
CA ALA A 167 -4.57 -6.64 -0.46
C ALA A 167 -4.87 -6.52 -1.96
N ALA A 168 -5.50 -7.53 -2.56
CA ALA A 168 -5.86 -7.50 -3.98
C ALA A 168 -6.88 -6.40 -4.29
N ILE A 169 -7.94 -6.30 -3.48
CA ILE A 169 -9.05 -5.36 -3.71
C ILE A 169 -8.62 -3.90 -3.45
N LEU A 170 -7.95 -3.64 -2.32
CA LEU A 170 -7.54 -2.28 -1.94
C LEU A 170 -6.48 -1.70 -2.86
N SER A 171 -5.59 -2.54 -3.40
CA SER A 171 -4.58 -2.10 -4.36
C SER A 171 -5.11 -1.90 -5.79
N ALA A 172 -6.17 -2.63 -6.16
CA ALA A 172 -6.80 -2.52 -7.48
C ALA A 172 -7.68 -1.27 -7.61
N GLY A 173 -8.41 -0.89 -6.56
CA GLY A 173 -9.33 0.26 -6.56
C GLY A 173 -10.72 -0.07 -7.10
N HIS A 174 -11.55 0.99 -7.28
CA HIS A 174 -12.97 0.87 -7.63
C HIS A 174 -13.20 0.50 -9.10
N ALA A 175 -12.42 1.08 -9.99
CA ALA A 175 -12.64 0.96 -11.43
C ALA A 175 -11.80 -0.14 -12.09
N ALA A 176 -11.21 -1.04 -11.29
CA ALA A 176 -10.37 -2.11 -11.81
C ALA A 176 -11.15 -3.11 -12.66
N ASP A 177 -10.46 -3.74 -13.62
CA ASP A 177 -11.00 -4.84 -14.43
C ASP A 177 -11.04 -6.15 -13.63
N GLY A 178 -10.17 -6.30 -12.60
CA GLY A 178 -10.21 -7.45 -11.71
C GLY A 178 -9.28 -7.32 -10.51
N ALA A 179 -9.71 -7.92 -9.40
CA ALA A 179 -8.85 -8.21 -8.26
C ALA A 179 -8.95 -9.69 -7.93
N PHE A 180 -7.79 -10.34 -7.79
CA PHE A 180 -7.70 -11.79 -7.63
C PHE A 180 -6.85 -12.14 -6.42
N TRP A 181 -7.31 -13.13 -5.65
CA TRP A 181 -6.62 -13.63 -4.46
C TRP A 181 -6.77 -15.14 -4.34
N ILE A 182 -6.02 -15.75 -3.43
CA ILE A 182 -6.06 -17.18 -3.18
C ILE A 182 -7.10 -17.46 -2.08
N ASP A 183 -8.10 -18.28 -2.38
CA ASP A 183 -9.09 -18.73 -1.39
C ASP A 183 -8.45 -19.76 -0.43
N ASP A 184 -8.47 -19.47 0.86
CA ASP A 184 -7.80 -20.28 1.88
C ASP A 184 -8.33 -21.73 1.99
N ARG A 185 -9.58 -21.99 1.57
CA ARG A 185 -10.21 -23.32 1.64
C ARG A 185 -9.90 -24.18 0.44
N THR A 186 -9.84 -23.55 -0.74
CA THR A 186 -9.68 -24.29 -2.01
C THR A 186 -8.28 -24.18 -2.58
N SER A 187 -7.46 -23.26 -2.06
CA SER A 187 -6.14 -22.87 -2.60
C SER A 187 -6.19 -22.45 -4.07
N ALA A 188 -7.36 -22.11 -4.58
CA ALA A 188 -7.57 -21.63 -5.94
C ALA A 188 -7.67 -20.11 -5.96
N TRP A 189 -7.29 -19.52 -7.09
CA TRP A 189 -7.53 -18.11 -7.34
C TRP A 189 -9.03 -17.84 -7.46
N THR A 190 -9.47 -16.79 -6.80
CA THR A 190 -10.86 -16.32 -6.81
C THR A 190 -10.94 -14.81 -6.96
N THR A 191 -12.13 -14.29 -7.12
CA THR A 191 -12.43 -12.86 -7.29
C THR A 191 -13.80 -12.52 -6.70
N SER A 192 -14.16 -11.24 -6.69
CA SER A 192 -15.49 -10.77 -6.31
C SER A 192 -16.43 -10.64 -7.51
N THR A 193 -17.74 -10.75 -7.25
CA THR A 193 -18.79 -10.43 -8.23
C THR A 193 -18.84 -8.94 -8.57
N TYR A 194 -18.21 -8.09 -7.79
CA TYR A 194 -18.05 -6.66 -8.04
C TYR A 194 -17.33 -6.38 -9.37
N TYR A 195 -16.32 -7.17 -9.72
CA TYR A 195 -15.54 -6.97 -10.93
C TYR A 195 -16.20 -7.61 -12.17
N PRO A 196 -16.00 -7.06 -13.38
CA PRO A 196 -16.60 -7.60 -14.60
C PRO A 196 -16.26 -9.07 -14.82
N SER A 197 -17.27 -9.88 -15.13
CA SER A 197 -17.10 -11.32 -15.36
C SER A 197 -16.26 -11.65 -16.61
N THR A 198 -16.14 -10.74 -17.54
CA THR A 198 -15.32 -10.88 -18.77
C THR A 198 -13.83 -10.99 -18.45
N ALA A 199 -13.36 -10.27 -17.43
CA ALA A 199 -11.96 -10.33 -16.99
C ALA A 199 -11.59 -11.63 -16.27
N ASN A 200 -12.56 -12.48 -15.95
CA ASN A 200 -12.35 -13.69 -15.13
C ASN A 200 -12.03 -14.95 -15.96
N SER A 201 -12.02 -14.88 -17.28
CA SER A 201 -11.80 -16.04 -18.14
C SER A 201 -10.36 -16.60 -17.99
N TRP A 202 -9.37 -15.71 -17.95
CA TRP A 202 -7.97 -16.09 -17.84
C TRP A 202 -7.66 -16.77 -16.49
N ILE A 203 -8.21 -16.27 -15.37
CA ILE A 203 -7.93 -16.86 -14.05
C ILE A 203 -8.58 -18.24 -13.90
N ARG A 204 -9.73 -18.47 -14.56
CA ARG A 204 -10.34 -19.81 -14.61
C ARG A 204 -9.48 -20.78 -15.42
N ALA A 205 -8.95 -20.34 -16.55
CA ALA A 205 -8.01 -21.13 -17.33
C ALA A 205 -6.73 -21.41 -16.55
N TYR A 206 -6.17 -20.40 -15.85
CA TYR A 206 -5.01 -20.56 -14.98
C TYR A 206 -5.26 -21.62 -13.89
N ASN A 207 -6.39 -21.54 -13.18
CA ASN A 207 -6.75 -22.52 -12.15
C ASN A 207 -6.87 -23.94 -12.70
N ALA A 208 -7.42 -24.11 -13.89
CA ALA A 208 -7.58 -25.44 -14.52
C ALA A 208 -6.24 -26.15 -14.77
N VAL A 209 -5.18 -25.37 -15.04
CA VAL A 209 -3.84 -25.91 -15.32
C VAL A 209 -3.01 -26.05 -14.03
N ASN A 210 -3.10 -25.06 -13.12
CA ASN A 210 -2.16 -24.88 -12.00
C ASN A 210 -2.71 -25.31 -10.63
N ASN A 211 -3.98 -25.71 -10.52
CA ASN A 211 -4.63 -26.10 -9.26
C ASN A 211 -4.22 -27.50 -8.75
N ARG A 212 -3.01 -27.95 -9.01
CA ARG A 212 -2.51 -29.28 -8.58
C ARG A 212 -1.59 -29.14 -7.37
N GLY A 213 -2.17 -28.80 -6.20
CA GLY A 213 -1.52 -29.02 -4.89
C GLY A 213 -0.09 -28.46 -4.76
N ARG A 214 0.19 -27.31 -5.38
CA ARG A 214 1.48 -26.63 -5.25
C ARG A 214 1.69 -26.25 -3.79
N LYS A 215 2.66 -26.87 -3.16
CA LYS A 215 3.24 -26.46 -1.87
C LYS A 215 4.35 -25.41 -2.06
N ASP A 216 4.37 -24.78 -3.22
CA ASP A 216 5.38 -23.80 -3.58
C ASP A 216 5.20 -22.54 -2.72
N LEU A 217 6.25 -21.76 -2.64
CA LEU A 217 6.23 -20.49 -1.92
C LEU A 217 5.13 -19.60 -2.51
N LEU A 218 4.28 -19.07 -1.66
CA LEU A 218 3.09 -18.27 -2.07
C LEU A 218 3.46 -17.08 -2.97
N ASN A 219 4.63 -16.48 -2.75
CA ASN A 219 5.13 -15.40 -3.60
C ASN A 219 5.36 -15.84 -5.05
N ASP A 220 5.85 -17.06 -5.27
CA ASP A 220 6.07 -17.61 -6.63
C ASP A 220 4.72 -17.83 -7.33
N ILE A 221 3.71 -18.29 -6.60
CA ILE A 221 2.36 -18.47 -7.13
C ILE A 221 1.75 -17.13 -7.55
N VAL A 222 1.93 -16.08 -6.73
CA VAL A 222 1.43 -14.73 -7.03
C VAL A 222 2.14 -14.13 -8.23
N SER A 223 3.47 -14.22 -8.30
CA SER A 223 4.25 -13.68 -9.42
C SER A 223 4.00 -14.43 -10.73
N ASP A 224 3.83 -15.76 -10.70
CA ASP A 224 3.47 -16.54 -11.87
C ASP A 224 2.08 -16.18 -12.40
N ALA A 225 1.08 -16.06 -11.53
CA ALA A 225 -0.25 -15.58 -11.91
C ALA A 225 -0.22 -14.15 -12.48
N ALA A 226 0.61 -13.27 -11.93
CA ALA A 226 0.79 -11.90 -12.42
C ALA A 226 1.42 -11.89 -13.83
N LEU A 227 2.41 -12.73 -14.10
CA LEU A 227 3.00 -12.89 -15.44
C LEU A 227 2.00 -13.45 -16.45
N ASN A 228 1.13 -14.37 -16.03
CA ASN A 228 0.04 -14.88 -16.87
C ASN A 228 -1.02 -13.81 -17.11
N CYS A 229 -1.38 -13.00 -16.10
CA CYS A 229 -2.28 -11.87 -16.24
C CYS A 229 -1.79 -10.89 -17.33
N ILE A 230 -0.50 -10.53 -17.32
CA ILE A 230 0.12 -9.66 -18.34
C ILE A 230 -0.04 -10.27 -19.73
N THR A 231 0.19 -11.57 -19.87
CA THR A 231 0.15 -12.25 -21.19
C THR A 231 -1.27 -12.36 -21.72
N ASP A 232 -2.17 -12.86 -20.88
CA ASP A 232 -3.54 -13.22 -21.29
C ASP A 232 -4.42 -12.00 -21.52
N ASN A 233 -4.14 -10.90 -20.82
CA ASN A 233 -4.84 -9.63 -20.99
C ASN A 233 -4.06 -8.63 -21.84
N ALA A 234 -2.90 -9.00 -22.37
CA ALA A 234 -2.06 -8.18 -23.25
C ALA A 234 -1.64 -6.83 -22.63
N LEU A 235 -1.35 -6.81 -21.30
CA LEU A 235 -0.98 -5.58 -20.59
C LEU A 235 0.29 -4.96 -21.18
N GLY A 236 0.31 -3.64 -21.34
CA GLY A 236 1.45 -2.86 -21.83
C GLY A 236 1.75 -3.07 -23.32
N ARG A 237 0.81 -3.61 -24.12
CA ARG A 237 1.03 -3.83 -25.55
C ARG A 237 0.73 -2.64 -26.43
N ASP A 238 -0.19 -1.79 -26.00
CA ASP A 238 -0.52 -0.56 -26.73
C ASP A 238 0.15 0.69 -26.10
N ASP A 239 -0.22 1.88 -26.56
CA ASP A 239 0.33 3.14 -26.08
C ASP A 239 -0.45 3.70 -24.87
N ILE A 240 -1.43 2.95 -24.35
CA ILE A 240 -2.17 3.32 -23.14
C ILE A 240 -1.46 2.65 -21.95
N THR A 241 -1.16 3.43 -20.94
CA THR A 241 -0.58 2.87 -19.71
C THR A 241 -1.59 1.97 -19.02
N ASP A 242 -1.19 0.73 -18.72
CA ASP A 242 -1.92 -0.21 -17.88
C ASP A 242 -1.33 -0.24 -16.46
N TYR A 243 -2.08 -0.80 -15.52
CA TYR A 243 -1.68 -0.86 -14.11
C TYR A 243 -1.87 -2.25 -13.52
N LEU A 244 -0.81 -2.78 -12.93
CA LEU A 244 -0.81 -4.06 -12.25
C LEU A 244 -0.31 -3.89 -10.82
N ALA A 245 -1.18 -4.10 -9.84
CA ALA A 245 -0.82 -4.16 -8.43
C ALA A 245 -0.55 -5.61 -8.03
N VAL A 246 0.60 -5.85 -7.40
CA VAL A 246 1.01 -7.17 -6.91
C VAL A 246 1.40 -7.04 -5.45
N THR A 247 0.80 -7.86 -4.57
CA THR A 247 1.22 -7.92 -3.18
C THR A 247 1.91 -9.24 -2.90
N LEU A 248 3.18 -9.14 -2.54
CA LEU A 248 4.02 -10.22 -2.05
C LEU A 248 4.13 -10.17 -0.53
N SER A 249 4.77 -11.14 0.11
CA SER A 249 4.91 -11.20 1.55
C SER A 249 6.33 -11.61 1.98
N ALA A 250 6.88 -10.88 2.93
CA ALA A 250 8.09 -11.24 3.67
C ALA A 250 7.75 -11.82 5.06
N ARG A 251 6.48 -12.20 5.27
CA ARG A 251 5.98 -12.75 6.53
C ARG A 251 6.67 -14.06 6.88
N LEU A 252 7.07 -14.19 8.14
CA LEU A 252 7.63 -15.42 8.66
C LEU A 252 6.50 -16.43 8.94
N GLY A 253 6.72 -17.70 8.61
CA GLY A 253 5.93 -18.80 9.13
C GLY A 253 6.36 -19.17 10.55
N ASN A 254 5.81 -20.22 11.11
CA ASN A 254 6.16 -20.72 12.46
C ASN A 254 6.81 -22.10 12.40
N THR A 255 7.53 -22.41 11.32
CA THR A 255 7.96 -23.80 11.02
C THR A 255 9.42 -24.08 11.30
N MET A 256 10.26 -23.05 11.38
CA MET A 256 11.70 -23.13 11.58
C MET A 256 12.15 -22.24 12.75
N GLY A 257 13.43 -22.31 13.14
CA GLY A 257 14.00 -21.31 14.04
C GLY A 257 13.97 -19.92 13.38
N GLN A 258 13.57 -18.88 14.12
CA GLN A 258 13.28 -17.54 13.62
C GLN A 258 14.35 -17.00 12.63
N ARG A 259 15.64 -17.16 12.95
CA ARG A 259 16.73 -16.66 12.09
C ARG A 259 16.83 -17.40 10.74
N GLN A 260 16.70 -18.73 10.74
CA GLN A 260 16.77 -19.56 9.52
C GLN A 260 15.57 -19.29 8.61
N GLU A 261 14.44 -19.07 9.23
CA GLU A 261 13.23 -18.74 8.49
C GLU A 261 13.29 -17.36 7.84
N MET A 262 13.81 -16.34 8.53
CA MET A 262 14.05 -15.02 7.96
C MET A 262 15.00 -15.10 6.75
N GLU A 263 16.14 -15.78 6.89
CA GLU A 263 17.09 -15.98 5.81
C GLU A 263 16.41 -16.63 4.59
N HIS A 264 15.66 -17.72 4.83
CA HIS A 264 14.96 -18.44 3.77
C HIS A 264 13.93 -17.55 3.06
N VAL A 265 13.11 -16.80 3.81
CA VAL A 265 12.08 -15.92 3.26
C VAL A 265 12.70 -14.82 2.40
N TYR A 266 13.76 -14.15 2.88
CA TYR A 266 14.38 -13.04 2.15
C TYR A 266 15.17 -13.51 0.91
N ILE A 267 15.86 -14.64 0.98
CA ILE A 267 16.56 -15.23 -0.20
C ILE A 267 15.54 -15.70 -1.25
N SER A 268 14.45 -16.33 -0.81
CA SER A 268 13.39 -16.76 -1.72
C SER A 268 12.69 -15.57 -2.37
N LEU A 269 12.38 -14.53 -1.60
CA LEU A 269 11.77 -13.31 -2.10
C LEU A 269 12.68 -12.59 -3.12
N ASP A 270 14.01 -12.55 -2.88
CA ASP A 270 14.99 -12.04 -3.82
C ASP A 270 14.92 -12.77 -5.17
N ALA A 271 14.89 -14.09 -5.12
CA ALA A 271 14.79 -14.92 -6.34
C ALA A 271 13.46 -14.73 -7.08
N THR A 272 12.36 -14.66 -6.35
CA THR A 272 11.02 -14.40 -6.90
C THR A 272 10.96 -13.02 -7.58
N LEU A 273 11.46 -11.97 -6.92
CA LEU A 273 11.51 -10.60 -7.47
C LEU A 273 12.35 -10.53 -8.74
N GLY A 274 13.56 -11.11 -8.72
CA GLY A 274 14.44 -11.14 -9.90
C GLY A 274 13.77 -11.81 -11.09
N SER A 275 13.16 -12.97 -10.86
CA SER A 275 12.44 -13.72 -11.90
C SER A 275 11.20 -12.96 -12.39
N PHE A 276 10.45 -12.35 -11.50
CA PHE A 276 9.25 -11.59 -11.82
C PHE A 276 9.56 -10.33 -12.64
N ILE A 277 10.49 -9.50 -12.19
CA ILE A 277 10.92 -8.29 -12.91
C ILE A 277 11.43 -8.63 -14.30
N SER A 278 12.31 -9.62 -14.41
CA SER A 278 12.86 -10.08 -15.69
C SER A 278 11.76 -10.63 -16.62
N GLY A 279 10.80 -11.37 -16.06
CA GLY A 279 9.65 -11.89 -16.80
C GLY A 279 8.73 -10.78 -17.33
N VAL A 280 8.48 -9.74 -16.55
CA VAL A 280 7.70 -8.57 -16.99
C VAL A 280 8.44 -7.81 -18.09
N GLU A 281 9.72 -7.51 -17.91
CA GLU A 281 10.54 -6.83 -18.92
C GLU A 281 10.63 -7.60 -20.23
N GLN A 282 10.71 -8.91 -20.16
CA GLN A 282 10.71 -9.77 -21.35
C GLN A 282 9.39 -9.71 -22.14
N LYS A 283 8.26 -9.56 -21.45
CA LYS A 283 6.92 -9.52 -22.07
C LYS A 283 6.55 -8.14 -22.62
N VAL A 284 6.92 -7.07 -21.92
CA VAL A 284 6.48 -5.69 -22.19
C VAL A 284 7.61 -4.85 -22.81
N GLY A 285 8.87 -5.19 -22.50
CA GLY A 285 10.06 -4.42 -22.83
C GLY A 285 10.53 -3.58 -21.66
N LYS A 286 11.84 -3.62 -21.36
CA LYS A 286 12.46 -2.91 -20.23
C LYS A 286 12.12 -1.40 -20.21
N ASP A 287 12.12 -0.78 -21.38
CA ASP A 287 11.89 0.67 -21.52
C ASP A 287 10.41 1.08 -21.44
N ASN A 288 9.51 0.12 -21.39
CA ASN A 288 8.06 0.34 -21.35
C ASN A 288 7.44 0.12 -19.96
N VAL A 289 8.23 -0.27 -18.97
CA VAL A 289 7.73 -0.62 -17.63
C VAL A 289 8.30 0.33 -16.58
N MET A 290 7.44 0.71 -15.64
CA MET A 290 7.83 1.31 -14.38
C MET A 290 7.43 0.38 -13.23
N PHE A 291 8.41 -0.04 -12.46
CA PHE A 291 8.19 -0.76 -11.20
C PHE A 291 8.21 0.22 -10.04
N VAL A 292 7.29 0.04 -9.11
CA VAL A 292 7.25 0.73 -7.81
C VAL A 292 7.24 -0.35 -6.74
N ILE A 293 8.27 -0.41 -5.91
CA ILE A 293 8.40 -1.42 -4.87
C ILE A 293 8.39 -0.72 -3.50
N THR A 294 7.55 -1.18 -2.60
CA THR A 294 7.47 -0.66 -1.23
C THR A 294 6.97 -1.74 -0.27
N ALA A 295 6.74 -1.36 0.98
CA ALA A 295 6.25 -2.29 2.00
C ALA A 295 5.12 -1.69 2.85
N THR A 296 4.48 -2.57 3.63
CA THR A 296 3.37 -2.17 4.51
C THR A 296 3.82 -1.47 5.79
N GLY A 297 5.11 -1.50 6.14
CA GLY A 297 5.60 -0.92 7.39
C GLY A 297 5.03 -1.59 8.64
N ASP A 298 4.42 -2.76 8.48
CA ASP A 298 3.90 -3.62 9.54
C ASP A 298 4.80 -4.85 9.74
N THR A 299 4.71 -5.52 10.86
CA THR A 299 5.40 -6.78 11.13
C THR A 299 4.68 -7.56 12.24
N ASP A 300 4.62 -8.87 12.14
CA ASP A 300 4.10 -9.77 13.18
C ASP A 300 5.17 -10.19 14.20
N GLU A 301 6.43 -9.80 13.97
CA GLU A 301 7.51 -10.19 14.85
C GLU A 301 7.38 -9.54 16.24
N PRO A 302 7.71 -10.26 17.31
CA PRO A 302 7.77 -9.67 18.62
C PRO A 302 8.90 -8.62 18.67
N GLU A 303 8.59 -7.44 19.19
CA GLU A 303 9.53 -6.32 19.26
C GLU A 303 10.83 -6.67 19.98
N THR A 304 10.75 -7.43 21.07
CA THR A 304 11.91 -7.78 21.91
C THR A 304 11.54 -8.90 22.87
N ASP A 305 12.49 -9.76 23.20
CA ASP A 305 12.34 -10.67 24.34
C ASP A 305 12.56 -9.91 25.66
N TYR A 306 11.50 -9.23 26.11
CA TYR A 306 11.51 -8.43 27.33
C TYR A 306 11.93 -9.22 28.57
N LYS A 307 11.64 -10.53 28.61
CA LYS A 307 12.02 -11.43 29.73
C LYS A 307 13.52 -11.54 29.84
N LYS A 308 14.25 -11.60 28.71
CA LYS A 308 15.73 -11.62 28.68
C LYS A 308 16.33 -10.40 29.36
N TYR A 309 15.67 -9.25 29.24
CA TYR A 309 16.11 -8.00 29.87
C TYR A 309 15.47 -7.73 31.22
N LYS A 310 14.73 -8.70 31.78
CA LYS A 310 14.04 -8.58 33.08
C LYS A 310 13.05 -7.41 33.13
N ILE A 311 12.50 -7.02 31.98
CA ILE A 311 11.45 -6.01 31.88
C ILE A 311 10.12 -6.68 32.21
N PRO A 312 9.31 -6.11 33.11
CA PRO A 312 8.02 -6.68 33.48
C PRO A 312 7.09 -6.75 32.25
N THR A 313 6.50 -7.93 32.03
CA THR A 313 5.49 -8.17 30.99
C THR A 313 4.21 -8.62 31.62
N GLY A 314 3.10 -8.44 30.93
CA GLY A 314 1.78 -8.83 31.46
C GLY A 314 0.71 -8.88 30.38
N THR A 315 -0.50 -9.14 30.85
CA THR A 315 -1.71 -9.16 30.01
C THR A 315 -2.68 -8.12 30.52
N PHE A 316 -3.09 -7.25 29.62
CA PHE A 316 -4.16 -6.27 29.86
C PHE A 316 -5.47 -6.82 29.32
N TYR A 317 -6.48 -6.94 30.19
CA TYR A 317 -7.78 -7.50 29.85
C TYR A 317 -8.76 -6.39 29.46
N ILE A 318 -9.01 -6.20 28.17
CA ILE A 318 -9.83 -5.10 27.66
C ILE A 318 -11.29 -5.19 28.13
N ASN A 319 -11.86 -6.38 28.17
CA ASN A 319 -13.23 -6.63 28.62
C ASN A 319 -13.43 -6.25 30.10
N ARG A 320 -12.51 -6.65 30.98
CA ARG A 320 -12.54 -6.29 32.41
C ARG A 320 -12.39 -4.79 32.62
N THR A 321 -11.49 -4.19 31.88
CA THR A 321 -11.23 -2.74 31.96
C THR A 321 -12.41 -1.91 31.44
N ALA A 322 -13.06 -2.36 30.37
CA ALA A 322 -14.29 -1.74 29.86
C ALA A 322 -15.42 -1.80 30.89
N GLN A 323 -15.58 -2.95 31.60
CA GLN A 323 -16.53 -3.09 32.68
C GLN A 323 -16.20 -2.16 33.87
N LEU A 324 -14.93 -2.09 34.29
CA LEU A 324 -14.48 -1.19 35.34
C LEU A 324 -14.76 0.27 35.00
N LEU A 325 -14.47 0.67 33.75
CA LEU A 325 -14.77 2.02 33.26
C LEU A 325 -16.27 2.30 33.31
N ASN A 326 -17.12 1.36 32.89
CA ASN A 326 -18.58 1.51 32.96
C ASN A 326 -19.07 1.67 34.40
N MET A 327 -18.53 0.90 35.35
CA MET A 327 -18.85 1.03 36.78
C MET A 327 -18.47 2.40 37.33
N TYR A 328 -17.27 2.89 36.99
CA TYR A 328 -16.80 4.21 37.39
C TYR A 328 -17.68 5.32 36.84
N LEU A 329 -17.97 5.30 35.53
CA LEU A 329 -18.84 6.30 34.91
C LEU A 329 -20.27 6.26 35.47
N SER A 330 -20.78 5.07 35.80
CA SER A 330 -22.07 4.92 36.48
C SER A 330 -22.09 5.50 37.88
N ALA A 331 -20.99 5.43 38.61
CA ALA A 331 -20.86 6.07 39.92
C ALA A 331 -20.82 7.60 39.82
N VAL A 332 -20.26 8.17 38.76
CA VAL A 332 -20.11 9.61 38.54
C VAL A 332 -21.38 10.23 37.95
N TYR A 333 -21.96 9.58 36.93
CA TYR A 333 -23.04 10.18 36.13
C TYR A 333 -24.40 9.52 36.30
N GLY A 334 -24.49 8.50 37.16
CA GLY A 334 -25.69 7.70 37.34
C GLY A 334 -25.67 6.39 36.58
N SER A 335 -26.53 5.46 36.99
CA SER A 335 -26.59 4.11 36.42
C SER A 335 -26.87 4.13 34.92
N GLY A 336 -26.03 3.45 34.14
CA GLY A 336 -26.17 3.37 32.69
C GLY A 336 -25.12 2.49 32.02
N ALA A 337 -25.35 2.19 30.75
CA ALA A 337 -24.38 1.52 29.88
C ALA A 337 -23.53 2.58 29.15
N TRP A 338 -22.62 3.20 29.89
CA TRP A 338 -21.75 4.28 29.40
C TRP A 338 -20.70 3.77 28.41
N VAL A 339 -20.23 2.53 28.60
CA VAL A 339 -19.40 1.81 27.65
C VAL A 339 -20.29 0.91 26.80
N GLU A 340 -20.34 1.19 25.51
CA GLU A 340 -21.18 0.49 24.55
C GLU A 340 -20.53 -0.82 24.06
N SER A 341 -19.22 -0.76 23.79
CA SER A 341 -18.44 -1.90 23.29
C SER A 341 -16.94 -1.68 23.45
N TYR A 342 -16.17 -2.70 23.10
CA TYR A 342 -14.70 -2.67 22.98
C TYR A 342 -14.25 -3.59 21.85
N PHE A 343 -13.16 -3.22 21.19
CA PHE A 343 -12.62 -4.00 20.09
C PHE A 343 -11.11 -3.75 19.96
N LYS A 344 -10.31 -4.81 19.93
CA LYS A 344 -8.85 -4.74 19.95
C LYS A 344 -8.36 -3.88 21.14
N ASN A 345 -7.77 -2.72 20.89
CA ASN A 345 -7.30 -1.76 21.90
C ASN A 345 -8.24 -0.55 22.06
N GLN A 346 -9.46 -0.63 21.57
CA GLN A 346 -10.39 0.49 21.54
C GLN A 346 -11.58 0.26 22.48
N ILE A 347 -12.04 1.34 23.14
CA ILE A 347 -13.28 1.35 23.93
C ILE A 347 -14.24 2.35 23.27
N PHE A 348 -15.49 1.94 23.13
CA PHE A 348 -16.58 2.67 22.51
C PHE A 348 -17.52 3.17 23.60
N LEU A 349 -17.71 4.48 23.70
CA LEU A 349 -18.64 5.10 24.62
C LEU A 349 -20.02 5.24 23.99
N ASN A 350 -21.06 5.20 24.81
CA ASN A 350 -22.43 5.35 24.37
C ASN A 350 -22.77 6.83 24.15
N HIS A 351 -22.61 7.31 22.92
CA HIS A 351 -22.84 8.70 22.56
C HIS A 351 -24.26 9.16 22.84
N LYS A 352 -25.26 8.28 22.59
CA LYS A 352 -26.66 8.60 22.86
C LYS A 352 -26.89 8.84 24.34
N LEU A 353 -26.36 7.99 25.21
CA LEU A 353 -26.51 8.15 26.66
C LEU A 353 -25.82 9.42 27.18
N ILE A 354 -24.66 9.77 26.60
CA ILE A 354 -23.92 10.99 26.92
C ILE A 354 -24.76 12.23 26.55
N GLU A 355 -25.34 12.23 25.34
CA GLU A 355 -26.18 13.31 24.84
C GLU A 355 -27.49 13.45 25.63
N ASP A 356 -28.21 12.35 25.86
CA ASP A 356 -29.47 12.33 26.62
C ASP A 356 -29.30 12.88 28.05
N ASN A 357 -28.15 12.64 28.66
CA ASN A 357 -27.81 13.16 30.01
C ASN A 357 -27.13 14.55 29.98
N LYS A 358 -26.94 15.14 28.80
CA LYS A 358 -26.29 16.48 28.61
C LYS A 358 -24.89 16.55 29.22
N ILE A 359 -24.14 15.46 29.17
CA ILE A 359 -22.75 15.38 29.65
C ILE A 359 -21.81 15.88 28.55
N SER A 360 -20.82 16.67 28.96
CA SER A 360 -19.78 17.11 28.02
C SER A 360 -18.95 15.92 27.58
N TYR A 361 -18.90 15.70 26.24
CA TYR A 361 -18.09 14.64 25.65
C TYR A 361 -16.61 14.75 26.05
N SER A 362 -16.06 15.96 26.06
CA SER A 362 -14.68 16.21 26.49
C SER A 362 -14.44 15.87 27.95
N GLU A 363 -15.41 16.10 28.81
CA GLU A 363 -15.32 15.77 30.24
C GLU A 363 -15.30 14.26 30.46
N ILE A 364 -16.24 13.52 29.87
CA ILE A 364 -16.29 12.06 30.02
C ILE A 364 -15.04 11.38 29.44
N ILE A 365 -14.50 11.89 28.32
CA ILE A 365 -13.24 11.44 27.76
C ILE A 365 -12.08 11.68 28.73
N LEU A 366 -11.97 12.86 29.32
CA LEU A 366 -10.90 13.18 30.27
C LEU A 366 -10.94 12.25 31.47
N ARG A 367 -12.12 12.11 32.12
CA ARG A 367 -12.30 11.21 33.28
C ARG A 367 -12.01 9.74 32.94
N SER A 368 -12.41 9.29 31.74
CA SER A 368 -12.12 7.95 31.27
C SER A 368 -10.61 7.73 31.09
N LYS A 369 -9.91 8.69 30.49
CA LYS A 369 -8.45 8.64 30.34
C LYS A 369 -7.75 8.58 31.70
N ASP A 370 -8.17 9.39 32.66
CA ASP A 370 -7.55 9.46 34.00
C ASP A 370 -7.68 8.10 34.71
N LEU A 371 -8.86 7.44 34.64
CA LEU A 371 -9.04 6.09 35.20
C LEU A 371 -8.16 5.06 34.48
N LEU A 372 -8.20 5.05 33.15
CA LEU A 372 -7.52 4.04 32.35
C LEU A 372 -5.99 4.11 32.50
N LYS A 373 -5.43 5.31 32.60
CA LYS A 373 -3.99 5.50 32.85
C LYS A 373 -3.50 4.96 34.19
N MET A 374 -4.40 4.80 35.15
CA MET A 374 -4.07 4.16 36.43
C MET A 374 -4.09 2.63 36.38
N THR A 375 -4.54 2.05 35.25
CA THR A 375 -4.65 0.61 35.09
C THR A 375 -3.29 0.01 34.71
N ALA A 376 -2.90 -1.07 35.35
CA ALA A 376 -1.64 -1.76 35.03
C ALA A 376 -1.61 -2.22 33.57
N GLY A 377 -0.51 -1.98 32.89
CA GLY A 377 -0.34 -2.33 31.48
C GLY A 377 -0.76 -1.26 30.49
N VAL A 378 -1.29 -0.13 30.93
CA VAL A 378 -1.61 1.02 30.09
C VAL A 378 -0.47 2.01 30.15
N ALA A 379 0.14 2.30 29.01
CA ALA A 379 1.18 3.34 28.87
C ALA A 379 0.53 4.72 28.62
N ASP A 380 -0.45 4.78 27.73
CA ASP A 380 -1.20 6.00 27.42
C ASP A 380 -2.62 5.67 26.90
N VAL A 381 -3.49 6.68 26.90
CA VAL A 381 -4.82 6.60 26.32
C VAL A 381 -5.04 7.78 25.40
N LYS A 382 -5.21 7.52 24.11
CA LYS A 382 -5.46 8.53 23.08
C LYS A 382 -6.93 8.58 22.70
N THR A 383 -7.38 9.69 22.19
CA THR A 383 -8.65 9.78 21.45
C THR A 383 -8.39 9.47 19.99
N SER A 384 -9.35 8.83 19.33
CA SER A 384 -9.23 8.55 17.90
C SER A 384 -9.06 9.84 17.08
N PRO A 385 -8.11 9.88 16.15
CA PRO A 385 -8.01 10.95 15.16
C PRO A 385 -8.97 10.75 13.99
N TYR A 386 -9.70 9.64 13.95
CA TYR A 386 -10.56 9.24 12.83
C TYR A 386 -12.04 9.42 13.16
N ASP A 387 -12.87 9.12 12.17
CA ASP A 387 -14.32 9.17 12.28
C ASP A 387 -14.83 8.21 13.37
N THR A 388 -15.62 8.75 14.30
CA THR A 388 -16.19 7.96 15.42
C THR A 388 -17.21 6.91 14.99
N GLU A 389 -17.71 6.94 13.75
CA GLU A 389 -18.57 5.87 13.24
C GLU A 389 -17.85 4.53 13.05
N ILE A 390 -16.54 4.57 12.80
CA ILE A 390 -15.71 3.38 12.53
C ILE A 390 -14.61 3.16 13.56
N THR A 391 -14.48 4.05 14.55
CA THR A 391 -13.44 3.94 15.60
C THR A 391 -14.02 4.09 16.99
N GLY A 392 -13.33 3.49 17.98
CA GLY A 392 -13.59 3.73 19.38
C GLY A 392 -13.19 5.13 19.82
N ASP A 393 -13.79 5.61 20.89
CA ASP A 393 -13.53 6.93 21.47
C ASP A 393 -12.19 7.01 22.19
N LEU A 394 -11.76 5.89 22.77
CA LEU A 394 -10.55 5.73 23.56
C LEU A 394 -9.70 4.64 22.97
N TRP A 395 -8.44 4.98 22.69
CA TRP A 395 -7.42 4.05 22.18
C TRP A 395 -6.38 3.82 23.25
N ILE A 396 -6.24 2.57 23.67
CA ILE A 396 -5.31 2.16 24.71
C ILE A 396 -3.97 1.82 24.06
N GLU A 397 -2.91 2.49 24.52
CA GLU A 397 -1.53 2.11 24.24
C GLU A 397 -1.05 1.24 25.38
N ALA A 398 -0.76 -0.01 25.07
CA ALA A 398 -0.22 -0.93 26.07
C ALA A 398 1.24 -0.60 26.39
N THR A 399 1.65 -0.85 27.63
CA THR A 399 3.05 -0.78 28.02
C THR A 399 3.86 -1.79 27.18
N PRO A 400 5.08 -1.44 26.71
CA PRO A 400 5.93 -2.38 25.98
C PRO A 400 6.05 -3.74 26.67
N GLY A 401 5.86 -4.82 25.91
CA GLY A 401 5.86 -6.19 26.43
C GLY A 401 4.52 -6.65 27.04
N TRP A 402 3.49 -5.79 27.06
CA TRP A 402 2.14 -6.18 27.47
C TRP A 402 1.27 -6.50 26.25
N SER A 403 0.52 -7.58 26.33
CA SER A 403 -0.51 -7.95 25.35
C SER A 403 -1.90 -7.51 25.82
N ILE A 404 -2.74 -7.10 24.87
CA ILE A 404 -4.17 -6.86 25.12
C ILE A 404 -4.92 -8.15 24.82
N PHE A 405 -5.70 -8.62 25.78
CA PHE A 405 -6.46 -9.86 25.66
C PHE A 405 -7.95 -9.59 25.86
N ASN A 406 -8.76 -10.19 25.02
CA ASN A 406 -10.21 -10.18 25.14
C ASN A 406 -10.67 -11.60 25.52
N GLU A 407 -11.15 -11.78 26.76
CA GLU A 407 -11.60 -13.07 27.26
C GLU A 407 -12.90 -13.56 26.57
N ASP A 408 -13.77 -12.63 26.15
CA ASP A 408 -15.05 -12.99 25.54
C ASP A 408 -14.88 -13.61 24.16
N THR A 409 -13.86 -13.18 23.43
CA THR A 409 -13.54 -13.69 22.08
C THR A 409 -12.33 -14.62 22.06
N ASN A 410 -11.64 -14.77 23.20
CA ASN A 410 -10.37 -15.51 23.35
C ASN A 410 -9.32 -15.05 22.33
N THR A 411 -9.21 -13.73 22.14
CA THR A 411 -8.27 -13.11 21.17
C THR A 411 -7.24 -12.27 21.88
N SER A 412 -5.99 -12.33 21.39
CA SER A 412 -4.90 -11.47 21.81
C SER A 412 -4.61 -10.42 20.72
N TYR A 413 -4.30 -9.22 21.13
CA TYR A 413 -3.90 -8.12 20.27
C TYR A 413 -2.65 -7.44 20.81
N GLN A 414 -1.65 -7.26 19.97
CA GLN A 414 -0.47 -6.48 20.30
C GLN A 414 -0.54 -5.14 19.57
N VAL A 415 -0.46 -4.06 20.32
CA VAL A 415 -0.29 -2.72 19.75
C VAL A 415 1.18 -2.52 19.54
N ARG A 416 1.60 -2.35 18.31
CA ARG A 416 3.00 -2.03 17.98
C ARG A 416 3.19 -0.53 17.96
N THR A 417 4.25 -0.10 18.60
CA THR A 417 4.66 1.31 18.69
C THR A 417 5.99 1.55 18.00
N VAL A 418 6.68 0.48 17.59
CA VAL A 418 8.02 0.56 16.99
C VAL A 418 7.89 0.82 15.49
N PHE A 419 8.66 1.79 15.02
CA PHE A 419 8.85 2.07 13.62
C PHE A 419 9.54 0.89 12.92
N VAL A 420 8.96 0.44 11.82
CA VAL A 420 9.53 -0.59 10.95
C VAL A 420 10.09 0.09 9.71
N PRO A 421 11.42 0.19 9.55
CA PRO A 421 12.01 0.81 8.38
C PRO A 421 11.78 -0.03 7.13
N PHE A 422 11.42 0.63 6.02
CA PHE A 422 11.23 -0.01 4.73
C PHE A 422 11.56 0.97 3.60
N PRO A 423 11.95 0.48 2.40
CA PRO A 423 12.28 1.34 1.28
C PRO A 423 11.07 1.65 0.39
N VAL A 424 11.19 2.73 -0.39
CA VAL A 424 10.42 2.93 -1.62
C VAL A 424 11.40 2.99 -2.78
N ILE A 425 11.21 2.11 -3.77
CA ILE A 425 12.10 1.96 -4.91
C ILE A 425 11.30 2.18 -6.20
N PHE A 426 11.76 3.06 -7.05
CA PHE A 426 11.27 3.22 -8.42
C PHE A 426 12.32 2.70 -9.39
N LEU A 427 11.94 1.80 -10.31
CA LEU A 427 12.81 1.25 -11.32
C LEU A 427 12.11 1.30 -12.68
N GLY A 428 12.79 1.71 -13.73
CA GLY A 428 12.26 1.71 -15.10
C GLY A 428 12.87 2.78 -15.99
N SER A 429 12.34 2.87 -17.20
CA SER A 429 12.75 3.90 -18.17
C SER A 429 12.51 5.30 -17.61
N ASN A 430 13.46 6.20 -17.87
CA ASN A 430 13.46 7.60 -17.40
C ASN A 430 13.57 7.78 -15.87
N ILE A 431 13.84 6.73 -15.10
CA ILE A 431 14.11 6.80 -13.67
C ILE A 431 15.62 6.73 -13.46
N LYS A 432 16.19 7.82 -12.92
CA LYS A 432 17.62 7.87 -12.61
C LYS A 432 17.90 7.04 -11.34
N ALA A 433 18.89 6.17 -11.41
CA ALA A 433 19.41 5.46 -10.24
C ALA A 433 20.00 6.46 -9.24
N GLU A 434 19.49 6.46 -8.02
CA GLU A 434 19.87 7.39 -6.97
C GLU A 434 19.44 6.89 -5.61
N HIS A 435 20.30 7.01 -4.59
CA HIS A 435 19.93 6.78 -3.19
C HIS A 435 19.60 8.10 -2.51
N ILE A 436 18.48 8.17 -1.81
CA ILE A 436 17.94 9.39 -1.21
C ILE A 436 17.62 9.13 0.26
N ASP A 437 18.39 9.75 1.15
CA ASP A 437 18.26 9.62 2.61
C ASP A 437 17.27 10.61 3.24
N ILE A 438 16.67 11.49 2.42
CA ILE A 438 15.70 12.47 2.92
C ILE A 438 14.42 11.73 3.32
N PRO A 439 13.92 11.94 4.55
CA PRO A 439 12.67 11.33 5.00
C PRO A 439 11.48 11.67 4.09
N ILE A 440 10.71 10.65 3.73
CA ILE A 440 9.50 10.79 2.93
C ILE A 440 8.33 10.05 3.58
N THR A 441 7.12 10.47 3.22
CA THR A 441 5.89 9.75 3.60
C THR A 441 5.34 8.95 2.42
N THR A 442 4.68 7.83 2.72
CA THR A 442 4.07 6.94 1.73
C THR A 442 2.97 7.59 0.90
N GLU A 443 2.32 8.65 1.40
CA GLU A 443 1.32 9.43 0.64
C GLU A 443 1.86 9.99 -0.67
N ARG A 444 3.20 10.15 -0.79
CA ARG A 444 3.84 10.67 -1.98
C ARG A 444 3.99 9.67 -3.12
N ILE A 445 3.68 8.37 -2.88
CA ILE A 445 3.81 7.31 -3.90
C ILE A 445 2.76 7.49 -5.00
N ALA A 446 1.47 7.55 -4.64
CA ALA A 446 0.39 7.69 -5.63
C ALA A 446 0.56 8.93 -6.54
N PRO A 447 0.82 10.15 -6.04
CA PRO A 447 1.03 11.31 -6.90
C PRO A 447 2.32 11.23 -7.73
N THR A 448 3.33 10.47 -7.29
CA THR A 448 4.53 10.20 -8.10
C THR A 448 4.22 9.29 -9.28
N ILE A 449 3.46 8.22 -9.06
CA ILE A 449 2.96 7.35 -10.12
C ILE A 449 2.11 8.18 -11.09
N ALA A 450 1.13 8.93 -10.58
CA ALA A 450 0.24 9.75 -11.39
C ALA A 450 1.01 10.73 -12.27
N LYS A 451 2.02 11.41 -11.72
CA LYS A 451 2.89 12.32 -12.49
C LYS A 451 3.67 11.57 -13.58
N SER A 452 4.22 10.40 -13.29
CA SER A 452 5.01 9.60 -14.23
C SER A 452 4.20 9.08 -15.41
N ILE A 453 2.89 8.92 -15.25
CA ILE A 453 1.97 8.48 -16.31
C ILE A 453 1.08 9.63 -16.84
N HIS A 454 1.40 10.87 -16.48
CA HIS A 454 0.72 12.09 -16.97
C HIS A 454 -0.77 12.17 -16.68
N ILE A 455 -1.22 11.70 -15.52
CA ILE A 455 -2.59 11.81 -15.05
C ILE A 455 -2.66 12.69 -13.79
N ARG A 456 -3.86 13.06 -13.39
CA ARG A 456 -4.07 13.73 -12.10
C ARG A 456 -3.82 12.77 -10.94
N ALA A 457 -3.37 13.30 -9.81
CA ALA A 457 -3.32 12.55 -8.56
C ALA A 457 -4.73 12.17 -8.07
N PRO A 458 -4.88 11.15 -7.20
CA PRO A 458 -6.15 10.81 -6.56
C PRO A 458 -6.83 12.02 -5.92
N ASN A 459 -8.16 12.04 -5.91
CA ASN A 459 -8.98 13.22 -5.63
C ASN A 459 -8.76 13.88 -4.25
N ALA A 460 -8.36 13.09 -3.25
CA ALA A 460 -8.07 13.59 -1.89
C ALA A 460 -6.58 13.70 -1.59
N CYS A 461 -5.70 13.37 -2.55
CA CYS A 461 -4.27 13.43 -2.37
C CYS A 461 -3.77 14.88 -2.41
N SER A 462 -3.20 15.35 -1.31
CA SER A 462 -2.55 16.68 -1.22
C SER A 462 -1.02 16.59 -1.23
N ALA A 463 -0.45 15.41 -1.17
CA ALA A 463 0.97 15.18 -1.14
C ALA A 463 1.62 15.50 -2.51
N LYS A 464 2.82 16.08 -2.47
CA LYS A 464 3.57 16.37 -3.71
C LYS A 464 4.29 15.11 -4.19
N PRO A 465 4.42 14.91 -5.51
CA PRO A 465 5.22 13.82 -6.05
C PRO A 465 6.68 13.92 -5.59
N LEU A 466 7.40 12.80 -5.62
CA LEU A 466 8.80 12.70 -5.22
C LEU A 466 9.76 13.27 -6.27
N PHE A 467 9.39 13.15 -7.54
CA PHE A 467 10.17 13.67 -8.68
C PHE A 467 9.27 14.06 -9.85
#